data_6dd96d1d54111429bf66cacf031c3386
#
_entry.id   6dd96d1d54111429bf66cacf031c3386
#
_cell.length_a   1.000
_cell.length_b   1.000
_cell.length_c   1.000
_cell.angle_alpha   90.00
_cell.angle_beta   90.00
_cell.angle_gamma   90.00
#
_symmetry.space_group_name_H-M   'P 1'
#
loop_
_entity.id
_entity.type
_entity.pdbx_description
1 polymer ?
#
loop_
_entity_poly.entity_id
_entity_poly.type
_entity_poly.pdbx_seq_one_letter_code
_entity_poly.pdbx_strand_id
1 'polypeptide(L)'
;MKIGLLGKKIGMTRVYDDKGKATPVTVIEAGGNTALQIKTEANDGYAGVQVGFDTQKEQRVTQPLLGHFKKAGSEPKKFVKEFRLPDGTTLEGAVDLNVTQFAVGDVVDVIGSSIG
;
A
#
# COMPACT_ATOMS: atom_id res chain seq x y z
N MET A 1 3.65 9.42 10.89
CA MET A 1 2.36 9.45 10.15
C MET A 1 2.10 8.10 9.52
N LYS A 2 0.88 7.58 9.69
CA LYS A 2 0.49 6.33 9.06
C LYS A 2 -0.11 6.59 7.69
N ILE A 3 0.44 5.93 6.68
CA ILE A 3 -0.05 5.99 5.31
C ILE A 3 -0.73 4.65 5.04
N GLY A 4 -1.79 4.66 4.25
CA GLY A 4 -2.47 3.43 3.88
C GLY A 4 -1.56 2.46 3.12
N LEU A 5 -1.89 1.19 3.16
CA LEU A 5 -1.19 0.15 2.44
C LEU A 5 -2.11 -0.53 1.45
N LEU A 6 -1.55 -0.99 0.35
CA LEU A 6 -2.24 -1.90 -0.54
C LEU A 6 -2.03 -3.32 -0.03
N GLY A 7 -3.05 -4.15 -0.17
CA GLY A 7 -2.97 -5.52 0.30
C GLY A 7 -3.78 -6.46 -0.57
N LYS A 8 -3.50 -7.74 -0.43
CA LYS A 8 -4.19 -8.80 -1.16
C LYS A 8 -4.79 -9.78 -0.16
N LYS A 9 -6.06 -10.09 -0.32
CA LYS A 9 -6.72 -11.09 0.51
C LYS A 9 -6.17 -12.47 0.14
N ILE A 10 -5.57 -13.14 1.11
CA ILE A 10 -5.06 -14.50 0.92
C ILE A 10 -6.17 -15.50 1.20
N GLY A 11 -6.96 -15.28 2.23
CA GLY A 11 -8.03 -16.17 2.61
C GLY A 11 -8.56 -15.84 3.98
N MET A 12 -9.37 -16.71 4.53
CA MET A 12 -9.93 -16.59 5.87
C MET A 12 -9.54 -17.77 6.74
N THR A 13 -9.36 -17.53 8.01
CA THR A 13 -9.01 -18.57 8.97
C THR A 13 -9.60 -18.22 10.35
N ARG A 14 -9.23 -18.98 11.36
CA ARG A 14 -9.61 -18.73 12.74
C ARG A 14 -8.36 -18.55 13.59
N VAL A 15 -8.45 -17.64 14.52
CA VAL A 15 -7.41 -17.43 15.52
C VAL A 15 -8.02 -17.69 16.89
N TYR A 16 -7.29 -18.43 17.71
CA TYR A 16 -7.73 -18.77 19.07
C TYR A 16 -7.01 -17.88 20.07
N ASP A 17 -7.75 -17.34 21.02
CA ASP A 17 -7.17 -16.57 22.11
C ASP A 17 -6.67 -17.50 23.22
N ASP A 18 -6.08 -16.93 24.28
CA ASP A 18 -5.56 -17.69 25.42
C ASP A 18 -6.65 -18.45 26.18
N LYS A 19 -7.91 -18.06 26.01
CA LYS A 19 -9.07 -18.69 26.64
C LYS A 19 -9.72 -19.74 25.75
N GLY A 20 -9.16 -19.98 24.57
CA GLY A 20 -9.71 -20.95 23.60
C GLY A 20 -10.84 -20.43 22.74
N LYS A 21 -11.16 -19.14 22.80
CA LYS A 21 -12.21 -18.55 21.97
C LYS A 21 -11.73 -18.42 20.52
N ALA A 22 -12.50 -18.95 19.59
CA ALA A 22 -12.19 -18.84 18.16
C ALA A 22 -12.71 -17.52 17.60
N THR A 23 -11.86 -16.78 16.91
CA THR A 23 -12.24 -15.56 16.21
C THR A 23 -12.00 -15.73 14.72
N PRO A 24 -13.01 -15.59 13.86
CA PRO A 24 -12.80 -15.64 12.42
C PRO A 24 -12.01 -14.40 11.97
N VAL A 25 -11.02 -14.63 11.13
CA VAL A 25 -10.16 -13.55 10.63
C VAL A 25 -9.97 -13.67 9.13
N THR A 26 -9.74 -12.54 8.48
CA THR A 26 -9.31 -12.49 7.09
C THR A 26 -7.82 -12.18 7.07
N VAL A 27 -7.06 -12.97 6.32
CA VAL A 27 -5.62 -12.79 6.20
C VAL A 27 -5.34 -11.96 4.96
N ILE A 28 -4.65 -10.84 5.16
CA ILE A 28 -4.29 -9.90 4.09
C ILE A 28 -2.77 -9.81 4.02
N GLU A 29 -2.21 -10.06 2.84
CA GLU A 29 -0.81 -9.82 2.57
C GLU A 29 -0.64 -8.36 2.18
N ALA A 30 0.11 -7.61 2.95
CA ALA A 30 0.36 -6.19 2.72
C ALA A 30 1.84 -5.82 2.72
N GLY A 31 2.71 -6.81 2.62
CA GLY A 31 4.14 -6.59 2.46
C GLY A 31 4.48 -6.19 1.04
N GLY A 32 5.63 -5.54 0.84
CA GLY A 32 6.10 -5.18 -0.49
C GLY A 32 5.48 -3.93 -1.09
N ASN A 33 4.86 -3.09 -0.28
CA ASN A 33 4.43 -1.75 -0.72
C ASN A 33 5.66 -0.86 -0.91
N THR A 34 5.68 -0.12 -2.02
CA THR A 34 6.78 0.78 -2.35
C THR A 34 6.23 2.15 -2.72
N ALA A 35 6.81 3.22 -2.15
CA ALA A 35 6.46 4.57 -2.55
C ALA A 35 7.08 4.87 -3.91
N LEU A 36 6.25 5.12 -4.92
CA LEU A 36 6.69 5.38 -6.28
C LEU A 36 6.87 6.88 -6.54
N GLN A 37 6.01 7.70 -6.00
CA GLN A 37 6.07 9.13 -6.19
C GLN A 37 5.43 9.84 -5.00
N ILE A 38 6.10 10.89 -4.52
CA ILE A 38 5.55 11.78 -3.50
C ILE A 38 5.05 13.02 -4.21
N LYS A 39 3.77 13.34 -4.03
CA LYS A 39 3.15 14.50 -4.62
C LYS A 39 3.05 15.63 -3.62
N THR A 40 3.37 16.83 -4.05
CA THR A 40 3.36 18.02 -3.21
C THR A 40 2.40 19.06 -3.76
N GLU A 41 1.91 19.95 -2.89
CA GLU A 41 1.03 21.03 -3.33
C GLU A 41 1.70 21.96 -4.34
N ALA A 42 3.01 22.18 -4.19
CA ALA A 42 3.75 23.07 -5.09
C ALA A 42 3.86 22.52 -6.52
N ASN A 43 4.05 21.23 -6.66
CA ASN A 43 4.25 20.60 -7.98
C ASN A 43 2.98 20.00 -8.57
N ASP A 44 2.10 19.45 -7.72
CA ASP A 44 0.96 18.65 -8.15
C ASP A 44 -0.39 19.23 -7.73
N GLY A 45 -0.37 20.30 -6.92
CA GLY A 45 -1.58 20.95 -6.43
C GLY A 45 -2.22 20.26 -5.22
N TYR A 46 -1.66 19.16 -4.74
CA TYR A 46 -2.14 18.46 -3.55
C TYR A 46 -1.03 17.56 -3.00
N ALA A 47 -1.16 17.19 -1.74
CA ALA A 47 -0.22 16.27 -1.09
C ALA A 47 -0.72 14.83 -1.20
N GLY A 48 0.16 13.92 -1.62
CA GLY A 48 -0.19 12.51 -1.75
C GLY A 48 1.03 11.64 -1.95
N VAL A 49 0.83 10.33 -1.82
CA VAL A 49 1.86 9.33 -2.05
C VAL A 49 1.31 8.28 -3.02
N GLN A 50 2.02 8.05 -4.11
CA GLN A 50 1.72 6.96 -5.02
C GLN A 50 2.42 5.71 -4.55
N VAL A 51 1.66 4.64 -4.35
CA VAL A 51 2.14 3.38 -3.78
C VAL A 51 1.97 2.26 -4.80
N GLY A 52 3.02 1.46 -4.96
CA GLY A 52 2.99 0.27 -5.79
C GLY A 52 3.02 -0.99 -4.94
N PHE A 53 2.29 -2.00 -5.36
CA PHE A 53 2.17 -3.28 -4.68
C PHE A 53 2.16 -4.43 -5.67
N ASP A 54 2.71 -5.56 -5.28
CA ASP A 54 2.78 -6.80 -6.06
C ASP A 54 3.66 -6.64 -7.30
N THR A 55 4.81 -7.30 -7.29
CA THR A 55 5.79 -7.23 -8.36
C THR A 55 5.34 -8.03 -9.58
N GLN A 56 5.55 -7.49 -10.77
CA GLN A 56 5.28 -8.19 -12.03
C GLN A 56 6.53 -8.22 -12.90
N LYS A 57 6.52 -9.07 -13.91
CA LYS A 57 7.64 -9.19 -14.85
C LYS A 57 7.72 -7.98 -15.76
N GLU A 58 8.94 -7.52 -16.06
CA GLU A 58 9.16 -6.38 -16.94
C GLU A 58 8.52 -6.56 -18.32
N GLN A 59 8.45 -7.79 -18.80
CA GLN A 59 7.86 -8.13 -20.09
C GLN A 59 6.37 -7.81 -20.19
N ARG A 60 5.69 -7.69 -19.03
CA ARG A 60 4.25 -7.41 -18.96
C ARG A 60 3.95 -5.93 -18.80
N VAL A 61 4.97 -5.10 -18.73
CA VAL A 61 4.84 -3.66 -18.48
C VAL A 61 5.13 -2.89 -19.75
N THR A 62 4.30 -1.88 -20.03
CA THR A 62 4.53 -1.00 -21.18
C THR A 62 5.74 -0.11 -20.94
N GLN A 63 6.36 0.37 -22.00
CA GLN A 63 7.56 1.21 -21.91
C GLN A 63 7.40 2.47 -21.05
N PRO A 64 6.31 3.24 -21.17
CA PRO A 64 6.13 4.41 -20.32
C PRO A 64 6.06 4.07 -18.83
N LEU A 65 5.34 2.99 -18.46
CA LEU A 65 5.24 2.56 -17.07
C LEU A 65 6.57 2.02 -16.56
N LEU A 66 7.31 1.28 -17.39
CA LEU A 66 8.62 0.76 -17.01
C LEU A 66 9.57 1.92 -16.67
N GLY A 67 9.55 2.98 -17.46
CA GLY A 67 10.33 4.19 -17.18
C GLY A 67 9.94 4.86 -15.86
N HIS A 68 8.64 4.88 -15.56
CA HIS A 68 8.15 5.45 -14.30
C HIS A 68 8.68 4.67 -13.09
N PHE A 69 8.64 3.33 -13.13
CA PHE A 69 9.17 2.50 -12.06
C PHE A 69 10.69 2.65 -11.90
N LYS A 70 11.42 2.73 -13.00
CA LYS A 70 12.88 2.94 -12.96
C LYS A 70 13.24 4.29 -12.36
N LYS A 71 12.48 5.33 -12.66
CA LYS A 71 12.69 6.66 -12.09
C LYS A 71 12.49 6.65 -10.57
N ALA A 72 11.55 5.84 -10.08
CA ALA A 72 11.30 5.68 -8.66
C ALA A 72 12.28 4.73 -7.96
N GLY A 73 13.14 4.06 -8.71
CA GLY A 73 14.07 3.07 -8.17
C GLY A 73 13.37 1.78 -7.75
N SER A 74 12.24 1.47 -8.33
CA SER A 74 11.40 0.33 -7.95
C SER A 74 11.36 -0.72 -9.07
N GLU A 75 11.06 -1.96 -8.67
CA GLU A 75 10.68 -3.00 -9.60
C GLU A 75 9.27 -2.71 -10.16
N PRO A 76 8.94 -3.23 -11.34
CA PRO A 76 7.58 -3.08 -11.87
C PRO A 76 6.53 -3.63 -10.91
N LYS A 77 5.49 -2.86 -10.65
CA LYS A 77 4.42 -3.23 -9.73
C LYS A 77 3.12 -3.46 -10.50
N LYS A 78 2.36 -4.45 -10.06
CA LYS A 78 1.09 -4.81 -10.69
C LYS A 78 -0.03 -3.84 -10.34
N PHE A 79 -0.05 -3.37 -9.11
CA PHE A 79 -1.05 -2.44 -8.61
C PHE A 79 -0.39 -1.13 -8.21
N VAL A 80 -0.95 -0.02 -8.67
CA VAL A 80 -0.49 1.32 -8.33
C VAL A 80 -1.70 2.13 -7.89
N LYS A 81 -1.66 2.67 -6.69
CA LYS A 81 -2.71 3.52 -6.12
C LYS A 81 -2.09 4.69 -5.39
N GLU A 82 -2.87 5.74 -5.23
CA GLU A 82 -2.43 6.94 -4.58
C GLU A 82 -3.21 7.16 -3.29
N PHE A 83 -2.49 7.46 -2.21
CA PHE A 83 -3.09 7.84 -0.94
C PHE A 83 -2.93 9.34 -0.76
N ARG A 84 -4.06 10.03 -0.63
CA ARG A 84 -4.05 11.46 -0.43
C ARG A 84 -3.73 11.79 1.03
N LEU A 85 -2.89 12.80 1.23
CA LEU A 85 -2.48 13.25 2.54
C LEU A 85 -3.21 14.54 2.91
N PRO A 86 -3.31 14.88 4.22
CA PRO A 86 -3.89 16.17 4.63
C PRO A 86 -3.14 17.33 3.98
N ASP A 87 -3.85 18.41 3.71
CA ASP A 87 -3.26 19.61 3.11
C ASP A 87 -2.14 20.15 4.01
N GLY A 88 -1.07 20.63 3.39
CA GLY A 88 0.09 21.12 4.10
C GLY A 88 1.05 20.05 4.59
N THR A 89 0.76 18.78 4.34
CA THR A 89 1.66 17.68 4.73
C THR A 89 2.87 17.67 3.80
N THR A 90 4.06 17.67 4.39
CA THR A 90 5.31 17.52 3.65
C THR A 90 5.99 16.23 4.09
N LEU A 91 6.29 15.37 3.14
CA LEU A 91 7.05 14.15 3.38
C LEU A 91 8.47 14.35 2.89
N GLU A 92 9.43 14.17 3.78
CA GLU A 92 10.84 14.25 3.44
C GLU A 92 11.48 12.88 3.66
N GLY A 93 12.25 12.44 2.66
CA GLY A 93 12.96 11.18 2.71
C GLY A 93 12.10 9.97 2.42
N ALA A 94 12.58 8.80 2.85
CA ALA A 94 11.92 7.53 2.61
C ALA A 94 10.66 7.39 3.48
N VAL A 95 9.57 6.96 2.86
CA VAL A 95 8.33 6.65 3.57
C VAL A 95 8.34 5.15 3.88
N ASP A 96 8.11 4.82 5.15
CA ASP A 96 8.05 3.44 5.58
C ASP A 96 6.64 2.88 5.30
N LEU A 97 6.55 2.02 4.30
CA LEU A 97 5.31 1.37 3.89
C LEU A 97 5.33 -0.11 4.29
N ASN A 98 5.44 -0.34 5.58
CA ASN A 98 5.56 -1.68 6.13
C ASN A 98 4.36 -2.00 7.02
N VAL A 99 3.99 -3.28 7.09
CA VAL A 99 2.91 -3.73 7.98
C VAL A 99 3.18 -3.42 9.45
N THR A 100 4.43 -3.21 9.82
CA THR A 100 4.82 -2.85 11.19
C THR A 100 4.28 -1.49 11.64
N GLN A 101 3.77 -0.66 10.74
CA GLN A 101 3.09 0.58 11.14
C GLN A 101 1.77 0.32 11.87
N PHE A 102 1.24 -0.89 11.76
CA PHE A 102 0.04 -1.31 12.48
C PHE A 102 0.43 -2.17 13.67
N ALA A 103 -0.25 -1.98 14.79
CA ALA A 103 -0.06 -2.78 15.99
C ALA A 103 -1.27 -3.68 16.20
N VAL A 104 -1.09 -4.74 16.97
CA VAL A 104 -2.20 -5.61 17.35
C VAL A 104 -3.25 -4.79 18.12
N GLY A 105 -4.50 -4.88 17.72
CA GLY A 105 -5.59 -4.11 18.31
C GLY A 105 -5.94 -2.83 17.58
N ASP A 106 -5.15 -2.43 16.57
CA ASP A 106 -5.49 -1.27 15.75
C ASP A 106 -6.76 -1.53 14.95
N VAL A 107 -7.60 -0.51 14.86
CA VAL A 107 -8.81 -0.55 14.02
C VAL A 107 -8.47 0.03 12.65
N VAL A 108 -8.79 -0.72 11.61
CA VAL A 108 -8.49 -0.33 10.23
C VAL A 108 -9.75 -0.41 9.37
N ASP A 109 -9.77 0.42 8.32
CA ASP A 109 -10.79 0.34 7.28
C ASP A 109 -10.19 -0.32 6.04
N VAL A 110 -10.94 -1.23 5.46
CA VAL A 110 -10.55 -1.90 4.22
C VAL A 110 -11.47 -1.40 3.11
N ILE A 111 -10.88 -0.79 2.08
CA ILE A 111 -11.61 -0.20 0.98
C ILE A 111 -11.28 -0.95 -0.30
N GLY A 112 -12.30 -1.29 -1.05
CA GLY A 112 -12.11 -1.98 -2.32
C GLY A 112 -13.34 -1.89 -3.19
N SER A 113 -13.19 -2.29 -4.44
CA SER A 113 -14.29 -2.36 -5.39
C SER A 113 -14.48 -3.79 -5.84
N SER A 114 -15.71 -4.28 -5.75
CA SER A 114 -16.03 -5.62 -6.22
C SER A 114 -16.28 -5.62 -7.73
N ILE A 115 -16.25 -6.81 -8.29
CA ILE A 115 -16.56 -6.98 -9.72
C ILE A 115 -18.05 -6.81 -10.00
N GLY A 116 -18.85 -6.94 -8.98
CA GLY A 116 -20.30 -6.76 -9.10
C GLY A 116 -21.14 -8.00 -8.88
#